data_df322e43d2327ffafd992ce67d1162cf
#
_entry.id   df322e43d2327ffafd992ce67d1162cf
#
_cell.length_a   1.000
_cell.length_b   1.000
_cell.length_c   1.000
_cell.angle_alpha   90.00
_cell.angle_beta   90.00
_cell.angle_gamma   90.00
#
_symmetry.space_group_name_H-M   'P 1'
#
loop_
_entity.id
_entity.type
_entity.pdbx_description
1 polymer ?
#
loop_
_entity_poly.entity_id
_entity_poly.type
_entity_poly.pdbx_seq_one_letter_code
_entity_poly.pdbx_strand_id
1 'polypeptide(L)'
;MKRFLSLALTLVLMAGCAPAQPVDANQSAAVSQPPAQSQQQPDPPPEPEPEPEPEPVVSHLMVAGDIMSHMPLTNDCYVKETDSYDYTHVLQEAAEQLALADFAVGNLETTLAGGPEFSGYPRFNSPDELAYNIKDAGFDLLCTTNNHCLDKGIDGLNRTLDVLDEAGLPHVGTYRSQEERDDNRGIYVADVGGISVAFLAYTYGLNGHRLPEDKPYAASIFNTDYYTSVSNPDYELMEADMAAARALDTDLIAVITHWGWEYHTKQNGHQEKVAQFLVEQGADLVLGGHPHVLQPYDTVTVTGEDGTQREGFVIYSLGNFISNQNFDDRSKDLATKTTVILDLELTKDPEGNTALTDVRYTPYYMVHRNNKPAGERRHLVNVHQAMANYEAGAETVIDKNSYKQLQLALDLCHEVLGAEGDKASE
;
A
#
# COMPACT_ATOMS: atom_id res chain seq x y z
N MET A 1 36.91 -37.65 17.90
CA MET A 1 36.92 -38.94 17.19
C MET A 1 36.34 -38.67 15.82
N LYS A 2 37.17 -38.39 14.87
CA LYS A 2 37.69 -39.20 13.76
C LYS A 2 36.64 -40.10 13.10
N ARG A 3 36.20 -39.77 11.89
CA ARG A 3 36.60 -40.52 10.69
C ARG A 3 36.18 -39.80 9.40
N PHE A 4 37.17 -39.54 8.59
CA PHE A 4 37.25 -39.33 7.16
C PHE A 4 36.76 -40.55 6.36
N LEU A 5 36.30 -40.36 5.11
CA LEU A 5 36.69 -41.14 3.94
C LEU A 5 36.19 -40.38 2.69
N SER A 6 36.99 -40.15 1.92
CA SER A 6 37.65 -39.88 0.64
C SER A 6 37.37 -40.92 -0.46
N LEU A 7 37.48 -40.41 -1.70
CA LEU A 7 37.91 -41.04 -2.97
C LEU A 7 36.84 -41.85 -3.73
N ALA A 8 36.77 -41.84 -5.06
CA ALA A 8 37.79 -41.79 -6.10
C ALA A 8 37.22 -41.34 -7.48
N LEU A 9 38.12 -40.72 -8.17
CA LEU A 9 38.21 -40.37 -9.58
C LEU A 9 38.42 -41.66 -10.43
N THR A 10 37.80 -41.77 -11.62
CA THR A 10 38.31 -42.69 -12.65
C THR A 10 38.22 -42.06 -14.05
N LEU A 11 39.39 -41.80 -14.55
CA LEU A 11 39.73 -41.40 -15.92
C LEU A 11 39.97 -42.67 -16.73
N VAL A 12 39.42 -42.81 -17.94
CA VAL A 12 39.93 -43.80 -18.92
C VAL A 12 40.12 -43.11 -20.25
N LEU A 13 41.40 -42.97 -20.58
CA LEU A 13 41.93 -42.74 -21.91
C LEU A 13 42.13 -44.11 -22.58
N MET A 14 41.80 -44.22 -23.85
CA MET A 14 42.56 -45.12 -24.76
C MET A 14 42.63 -44.52 -26.16
N ALA A 15 43.85 -44.52 -26.62
CA ALA A 15 44.32 -44.05 -27.90
C ALA A 15 44.41 -45.20 -28.90
N GLY A 16 44.54 -44.86 -30.18
CA GLY A 16 45.53 -45.57 -31.01
C GLY A 16 45.08 -46.14 -32.33
N CYS A 17 45.66 -45.61 -33.34
CA CYS A 17 46.45 -46.10 -34.45
C CYS A 17 45.81 -46.27 -35.82
N ALA A 18 46.29 -45.43 -36.73
CA ALA A 18 46.47 -45.76 -38.17
C ALA A 18 47.62 -46.75 -38.30
N PRO A 19 47.96 -47.41 -39.46
CA PRO A 19 48.19 -46.80 -40.80
C PRO A 19 48.02 -47.75 -42.03
N ALA A 20 48.35 -47.19 -43.20
CA ALA A 20 49.00 -47.76 -44.42
C ALA A 20 48.19 -47.93 -45.68
N GLN A 21 48.58 -47.17 -46.69
CA GLN A 21 48.53 -47.43 -48.14
C GLN A 21 49.44 -48.58 -48.53
N PRO A 22 49.49 -49.19 -49.80
CA PRO A 22 49.55 -48.38 -51.06
C PRO A 22 49.03 -49.11 -52.36
N VAL A 23 49.13 -48.33 -53.44
CA VAL A 23 49.55 -48.49 -54.87
C VAL A 23 48.70 -49.14 -55.96
N ASP A 24 48.51 -48.31 -56.94
CA ASP A 24 48.63 -48.46 -58.44
C ASP A 24 47.84 -49.49 -59.23
N ALA A 25 47.17 -49.04 -60.22
CA ALA A 25 47.51 -49.04 -61.65
C ALA A 25 46.29 -48.91 -62.60
N ASN A 26 46.25 -47.78 -63.30
CA ASN A 26 46.14 -47.63 -64.77
C ASN A 26 45.00 -48.36 -65.53
N GLN A 27 44.17 -47.58 -66.17
CA GLN A 27 44.00 -47.44 -67.65
C GLN A 27 42.61 -46.82 -68.00
N SER A 28 42.76 -45.75 -68.69
CA SER A 28 42.03 -45.18 -69.83
C SER A 28 40.67 -45.82 -70.26
N ALA A 29 39.62 -45.04 -70.20
CA ALA A 29 38.62 -44.92 -71.32
C ALA A 29 37.84 -43.61 -71.19
N ALA A 30 37.96 -42.80 -72.25
CA ALA A 30 37.21 -41.56 -72.40
C ALA A 30 35.68 -41.81 -72.57
N VAL A 31 34.82 -41.26 -71.75
CA VAL A 31 33.43 -41.15 -72.02
C VAL A 31 32.99 -39.68 -71.72
N SER A 32 32.40 -39.06 -72.74
CA SER A 32 31.87 -37.70 -72.77
C SER A 32 30.99 -37.38 -71.59
N GLN A 33 31.35 -36.30 -70.88
CA GLN A 33 30.48 -35.71 -69.81
C GLN A 33 29.34 -34.91 -70.41
N PRO A 34 28.07 -35.05 -69.91
CA PRO A 34 27.00 -34.07 -70.11
C PRO A 34 27.26 -32.81 -69.29
N PRO A 35 26.67 -31.64 -69.64
CA PRO A 35 26.98 -30.35 -69.02
C PRO A 35 26.58 -30.35 -67.54
N ALA A 36 27.45 -29.78 -66.70
CA ALA A 36 27.25 -29.63 -65.27
C ALA A 36 26.00 -28.80 -65.00
N GLN A 37 25.03 -29.40 -64.33
CA GLN A 37 23.96 -28.67 -63.68
C GLN A 37 24.60 -27.93 -62.49
N SER A 38 24.46 -26.57 -62.50
CA SER A 38 24.80 -25.73 -61.39
C SER A 38 23.91 -26.14 -60.16
N GLN A 39 24.49 -26.77 -59.19
CA GLN A 39 23.85 -26.94 -57.89
C GLN A 39 23.74 -25.55 -57.27
N GLN A 40 22.50 -25.03 -57.21
CA GLN A 40 22.18 -23.90 -56.34
C GLN A 40 22.42 -24.34 -54.89
N GLN A 41 23.33 -23.67 -54.22
CA GLN A 41 23.48 -23.78 -52.76
C GLN A 41 22.12 -23.42 -52.14
N PRO A 42 21.58 -24.18 -51.19
CA PRO A 42 20.38 -23.78 -50.45
C PRO A 42 20.68 -22.46 -49.75
N ASP A 43 19.73 -21.53 -49.84
CA ASP A 43 19.75 -20.25 -49.10
C ASP A 43 20.04 -20.54 -47.61
N PRO A 44 20.86 -19.73 -46.96
CA PRO A 44 21.06 -19.86 -45.50
C PRO A 44 19.72 -19.76 -44.80
N PRO A 45 19.49 -20.53 -43.71
CA PRO A 45 18.29 -20.39 -42.92
C PRO A 45 18.09 -18.93 -42.50
N PRO A 46 16.87 -18.42 -42.46
CA PRO A 46 16.60 -17.05 -42.03
C PRO A 46 17.23 -16.84 -40.64
N GLU A 47 17.89 -15.70 -40.43
CA GLU A 47 18.34 -15.30 -39.10
C GLU A 47 17.12 -15.34 -38.13
N PRO A 48 17.30 -15.89 -36.92
CA PRO A 48 16.22 -15.87 -35.93
C PRO A 48 15.78 -14.43 -35.73
N GLU A 49 14.46 -14.21 -35.74
CA GLU A 49 13.90 -12.92 -35.38
C GLU A 49 14.42 -12.55 -33.97
N PRO A 50 14.83 -11.27 -33.76
CA PRO A 50 15.28 -10.83 -32.45
C PRO A 50 14.18 -11.13 -31.42
N GLU A 51 14.56 -11.72 -30.28
CA GLU A 51 13.63 -11.88 -29.17
C GLU A 51 13.08 -10.49 -28.82
N PRO A 52 11.76 -10.37 -28.55
CA PRO A 52 11.19 -9.10 -28.13
C PRO A 52 11.91 -8.60 -26.88
N GLU A 53 12.25 -7.32 -26.86
CA GLU A 53 12.81 -6.69 -25.67
C GLU A 53 11.81 -6.87 -24.52
N PRO A 54 12.27 -7.22 -23.30
CA PRO A 54 11.37 -7.36 -22.16
C PRO A 54 10.65 -6.03 -21.89
N GLU A 55 9.33 -6.09 -21.68
CA GLU A 55 8.51 -4.93 -21.37
C GLU A 55 8.65 -4.57 -19.89
N PRO A 56 8.53 -3.27 -19.50
CA PRO A 56 8.52 -2.88 -18.11
C PRO A 56 7.28 -3.45 -17.39
N VAL A 57 7.43 -3.73 -16.10
CA VAL A 57 6.32 -4.06 -15.21
C VAL A 57 5.70 -2.74 -14.72
N VAL A 58 4.40 -2.58 -14.92
CA VAL A 58 3.63 -1.44 -14.39
C VAL A 58 2.63 -1.96 -13.39
N SER A 59 2.52 -1.32 -12.24
CA SER A 59 1.70 -1.77 -11.13
C SER A 59 1.07 -0.60 -10.37
N HIS A 60 -0.13 -0.81 -9.82
CA HIS A 60 -0.92 0.20 -9.13
C HIS A 60 -1.02 -0.10 -7.63
N LEU A 61 -0.36 0.72 -6.80
CA LEU A 61 -0.51 0.73 -5.36
C LEU A 61 -1.57 1.77 -4.98
N MET A 62 -2.74 1.30 -4.52
CA MET A 62 -3.77 2.21 -4.04
C MET A 62 -3.71 2.39 -2.52
N VAL A 63 -3.88 3.63 -2.08
CA VAL A 63 -3.77 4.00 -0.66
C VAL A 63 -5.00 4.78 -0.23
N ALA A 64 -5.64 4.35 0.86
CA ALA A 64 -6.77 5.03 1.49
C ALA A 64 -6.41 5.51 2.90
N GLY A 65 -7.14 6.52 3.39
CA GLY A 65 -6.91 7.15 4.68
C GLY A 65 -7.48 6.38 5.87
N ASP A 66 -7.89 7.13 6.91
CA ASP A 66 -8.26 6.58 8.21
C ASP A 66 -9.64 5.90 8.19
N ILE A 67 -9.71 4.65 8.62
CA ILE A 67 -10.91 3.82 8.72
C ILE A 67 -11.38 3.85 10.17
N MET A 68 -12.45 4.64 10.44
CA MET A 68 -12.97 4.87 11.78
C MET A 68 -14.47 4.56 11.85
N SER A 69 -14.87 3.59 12.66
CA SER A 69 -16.30 3.31 12.86
C SER A 69 -16.86 4.00 14.11
N HIS A 70 -17.31 5.25 13.97
CA HIS A 70 -18.05 5.95 15.01
C HIS A 70 -19.43 5.31 15.22
N MET A 71 -20.02 5.42 16.42
CA MET A 71 -21.31 4.77 16.74
C MET A 71 -22.45 5.08 15.76
N PRO A 72 -22.63 6.29 15.20
CA PRO A 72 -23.68 6.51 14.20
C PRO A 72 -23.44 5.71 12.90
N LEU A 73 -22.18 5.46 12.51
CA LEU A 73 -21.83 4.59 11.39
C LEU A 73 -22.05 3.12 11.76
N THR A 74 -21.53 2.68 12.91
CA THR A 74 -21.74 1.32 13.43
C THR A 74 -23.22 0.97 13.51
N ASN A 75 -24.05 1.88 14.06
CA ASN A 75 -25.50 1.70 14.16
C ASN A 75 -26.22 1.71 12.78
N ASP A 76 -25.65 2.35 11.77
CA ASP A 76 -26.18 2.31 10.41
C ASP A 76 -25.91 0.98 9.74
N CYS A 77 -24.80 0.34 10.08
CA CYS A 77 -24.39 -0.97 9.58
C CYS A 77 -25.02 -2.15 10.33
N TYR A 78 -25.80 -1.92 11.40
CA TYR A 78 -26.44 -3.00 12.15
C TYR A 78 -27.62 -3.61 11.40
N VAL A 79 -27.56 -4.92 11.18
CA VAL A 79 -28.57 -5.76 10.53
C VAL A 79 -29.38 -6.51 11.59
N LYS A 80 -30.59 -6.01 11.88
CA LYS A 80 -31.43 -6.52 12.96
C LYS A 80 -31.84 -7.98 12.77
N GLU A 81 -32.05 -8.39 11.54
CA GLU A 81 -32.55 -9.72 11.17
C GLU A 81 -31.56 -10.84 11.53
N THR A 82 -30.29 -10.54 11.50
CA THR A 82 -29.20 -11.50 11.75
C THR A 82 -28.43 -11.21 13.03
N ASP A 83 -28.74 -10.08 13.71
CA ASP A 83 -28.01 -9.58 14.89
C ASP A 83 -26.50 -9.46 14.60
N SER A 84 -26.17 -8.88 13.44
CA SER A 84 -24.80 -8.71 12.92
C SER A 84 -24.59 -7.33 12.32
N TYR A 85 -23.42 -7.07 11.72
CA TYR A 85 -23.12 -5.80 11.09
C TYR A 85 -22.70 -6.01 9.63
N ASP A 86 -23.05 -5.06 8.75
CA ASP A 86 -22.72 -5.09 7.33
C ASP A 86 -22.35 -3.68 6.86
N TYR A 87 -21.06 -3.50 6.53
CA TYR A 87 -20.50 -2.24 6.02
C TYR A 87 -20.46 -2.19 4.49
N THR A 88 -20.96 -3.21 3.80
CA THR A 88 -20.89 -3.30 2.33
C THR A 88 -21.47 -2.07 1.64
N HIS A 89 -22.65 -1.58 2.11
CA HIS A 89 -23.28 -0.40 1.52
C HIS A 89 -22.49 0.90 1.68
N VAL A 90 -21.60 0.96 2.68
CA VAL A 90 -20.69 2.10 2.90
C VAL A 90 -19.50 2.04 1.95
N LEU A 91 -18.96 0.85 1.70
CA LEU A 91 -17.71 0.62 0.98
C LEU A 91 -17.90 0.32 -0.51
N GLN A 92 -19.14 0.13 -0.98
CA GLN A 92 -19.45 -0.39 -2.31
C GLN A 92 -18.76 0.36 -3.45
N GLU A 93 -18.88 1.70 -3.50
CA GLU A 93 -18.27 2.49 -4.59
C GLU A 93 -16.73 2.52 -4.50
N ALA A 94 -16.20 2.44 -3.28
CA ALA A 94 -14.75 2.32 -3.09
C ALA A 94 -14.21 0.94 -3.50
N ALA A 95 -14.98 -0.13 -3.26
CA ALA A 95 -14.61 -1.48 -3.68
C ALA A 95 -14.46 -1.59 -5.20
N GLU A 96 -15.30 -0.89 -5.98
CA GLU A 96 -15.18 -0.83 -7.44
C GLU A 96 -13.83 -0.23 -7.88
N GLN A 97 -13.35 0.79 -7.18
CA GLN A 97 -12.06 1.41 -7.46
C GLN A 97 -10.89 0.53 -6.98
N LEU A 98 -10.98 -0.01 -5.75
CA LEU A 98 -9.93 -0.84 -5.16
C LEU A 98 -9.72 -2.16 -5.93
N ALA A 99 -10.77 -2.66 -6.61
CA ALA A 99 -10.65 -3.83 -7.49
C ALA A 99 -9.72 -3.62 -8.71
N LEU A 100 -9.32 -2.39 -8.98
CA LEU A 100 -8.36 -2.04 -10.04
C LEU A 100 -6.91 -1.98 -9.53
N ALA A 101 -6.70 -2.10 -8.22
CA ALA A 101 -5.36 -2.08 -7.62
C ALA A 101 -4.67 -3.44 -7.79
N ASP A 102 -3.36 -3.43 -7.95
CA ASP A 102 -2.52 -4.60 -7.75
C ASP A 102 -2.29 -4.87 -6.25
N PHE A 103 -2.35 -3.80 -5.44
CA PHE A 103 -2.27 -3.88 -3.97
C PHE A 103 -2.91 -2.64 -3.33
N ALA A 104 -3.71 -2.83 -2.30
CA ALA A 104 -4.41 -1.74 -1.62
C ALA A 104 -4.09 -1.68 -0.11
N VAL A 105 -3.80 -0.46 0.38
CA VAL A 105 -3.38 -0.20 1.77
C VAL A 105 -4.31 0.81 2.43
N GLY A 106 -4.66 0.60 3.71
CA GLY A 106 -5.44 1.54 4.53
C GLY A 106 -4.96 1.60 5.98
N ASN A 107 -5.47 2.55 6.75
CA ASN A 107 -5.20 2.66 8.20
C ASN A 107 -6.43 2.30 9.01
N LEU A 108 -6.39 1.20 9.78
CA LEU A 108 -7.47 0.79 10.68
C LEU A 108 -7.36 1.56 12.00
N GLU A 109 -8.08 2.68 12.11
CA GLU A 109 -8.04 3.55 13.29
C GLU A 109 -9.19 3.23 14.27
N THR A 110 -9.26 1.98 14.66
CA THR A 110 -10.19 1.44 15.67
C THR A 110 -9.65 0.13 16.20
N THR A 111 -10.16 -0.34 17.35
CA THR A 111 -9.91 -1.72 17.80
C THR A 111 -11.08 -2.63 17.46
N LEU A 112 -10.83 -3.92 17.38
CA LEU A 112 -11.79 -5.02 17.23
C LEU A 112 -11.74 -5.90 18.48
N ALA A 113 -12.03 -5.26 19.64
CA ALA A 113 -11.85 -5.89 20.95
C ALA A 113 -13.02 -6.82 21.35
N GLY A 114 -14.01 -6.99 20.50
CA GLY A 114 -15.17 -7.84 20.71
C GLY A 114 -16.32 -7.18 21.46
N GLY A 115 -17.48 -7.87 21.43
CA GLY A 115 -18.71 -7.42 22.09
C GLY A 115 -18.80 -7.84 23.56
N PRO A 116 -19.94 -7.57 24.24
CA PRO A 116 -21.20 -7.10 23.63
C PRO A 116 -21.32 -5.58 23.43
N GLU A 117 -20.36 -4.78 23.88
CA GLU A 117 -20.45 -3.32 23.80
C GLU A 117 -19.43 -2.77 22.80
N PHE A 118 -19.94 -2.22 21.70
CA PHE A 118 -19.15 -1.42 20.78
C PHE A 118 -19.15 0.05 21.20
N SER A 119 -18.11 0.80 20.75
CA SER A 119 -17.96 2.22 21.11
C SER A 119 -17.22 2.99 20.02
N GLY A 120 -17.61 4.25 19.82
CA GLY A 120 -16.88 5.22 19.03
C GLY A 120 -15.97 6.08 19.90
N TYR A 121 -15.71 7.34 19.41
CA TYR A 121 -14.93 8.31 20.17
C TYR A 121 -15.43 8.46 21.63
N PRO A 122 -14.55 8.58 22.65
CA PRO A 122 -13.08 8.71 22.51
C PRO A 122 -12.30 7.38 22.53
N ARG A 123 -12.95 6.24 22.65
CA ARG A 123 -12.31 4.91 22.72
C ARG A 123 -13.02 3.94 21.81
N PHE A 124 -12.46 3.75 20.64
CA PHE A 124 -13.06 2.94 19.59
C PHE A 124 -13.04 1.45 19.88
N ASN A 125 -14.14 0.80 19.59
CA ASN A 125 -14.29 -0.65 19.52
C ASN A 125 -15.38 -0.97 18.50
N SER A 126 -14.98 -1.51 17.38
CA SER A 126 -15.86 -1.82 16.24
C SER A 126 -16.21 -3.30 16.18
N PRO A 127 -17.32 -3.67 15.51
CA PRO A 127 -17.65 -5.05 15.21
C PRO A 127 -16.59 -5.72 14.31
N ASP A 128 -16.42 -7.02 14.47
CA ASP A 128 -15.45 -7.83 13.71
C ASP A 128 -15.77 -7.84 12.22
N GLU A 129 -17.05 -7.75 11.86
CA GLU A 129 -17.53 -7.68 10.47
C GLU A 129 -16.90 -6.52 9.69
N LEU A 130 -16.45 -5.47 10.36
CA LEU A 130 -15.71 -4.38 9.71
C LEU A 130 -14.45 -4.91 9.01
N ALA A 131 -13.68 -5.81 9.65
CA ALA A 131 -12.48 -6.40 9.05
C ALA A 131 -12.82 -7.23 7.81
N TYR A 132 -13.84 -8.07 7.87
CA TYR A 132 -14.27 -8.87 6.74
C TYR A 132 -14.76 -8.01 5.58
N ASN A 133 -15.53 -6.95 5.86
CA ASN A 133 -16.02 -6.06 4.81
C ASN A 133 -14.91 -5.18 4.21
N ILE A 134 -13.88 -4.81 4.98
CA ILE A 134 -12.67 -4.16 4.46
C ILE A 134 -11.93 -5.11 3.51
N LYS A 135 -11.76 -6.40 3.89
CA LYS A 135 -11.15 -7.41 3.01
C LYS A 135 -11.94 -7.59 1.72
N ASP A 136 -13.27 -7.73 1.83
CA ASP A 136 -14.16 -7.89 0.69
C ASP A 136 -14.18 -6.65 -0.21
N ALA A 137 -13.92 -5.45 0.35
CA ALA A 137 -13.77 -4.22 -0.42
C ALA A 137 -12.46 -4.12 -1.21
N GLY A 138 -11.50 -5.04 -0.99
CA GLY A 138 -10.28 -5.14 -1.79
C GLY A 138 -9.01 -4.64 -1.11
N PHE A 139 -9.01 -4.39 0.21
CA PHE A 139 -7.76 -4.07 0.92
C PHE A 139 -6.88 -5.31 1.12
N ASP A 140 -5.57 -5.14 0.97
CA ASP A 140 -4.56 -6.19 1.08
C ASP A 140 -3.67 -6.03 2.30
N LEU A 141 -3.50 -4.81 2.82
CA LEU A 141 -2.69 -4.51 4.01
C LEU A 141 -3.34 -3.40 4.84
N LEU A 142 -3.36 -3.57 6.15
CA LEU A 142 -3.79 -2.52 7.08
C LEU A 142 -2.65 -2.06 7.99
N CYS A 143 -2.44 -0.75 8.05
CA CYS A 143 -1.73 -0.14 9.16
C CYS A 143 -2.60 -0.25 10.41
N THR A 144 -2.04 -0.77 11.49
CA THR A 144 -2.72 -0.91 12.78
C THR A 144 -2.12 -0.03 13.87
N THR A 145 -0.99 0.62 13.60
CA THR A 145 -0.37 1.55 14.56
C THR A 145 -0.86 2.98 14.34
N ASN A 146 -1.68 3.43 15.28
CA ASN A 146 -2.25 4.78 15.33
C ASN A 146 -2.54 5.15 16.79
N ASN A 147 -3.04 6.36 17.04
CA ASN A 147 -3.33 6.85 18.38
C ASN A 147 -4.48 6.09 19.09
N HIS A 148 -5.30 5.31 18.34
CA HIS A 148 -6.43 4.51 18.84
C HIS A 148 -6.13 3.01 18.98
N CYS A 149 -4.95 2.53 18.58
CA CYS A 149 -4.65 1.09 18.62
C CYS A 149 -4.64 0.49 20.03
N LEU A 150 -4.52 1.32 21.09
CA LEU A 150 -4.52 0.90 22.48
C LEU A 150 -5.82 1.26 23.24
N ASP A 151 -6.87 1.67 22.56
CA ASP A 151 -8.14 2.12 23.18
C ASP A 151 -8.80 1.09 24.10
N LYS A 152 -8.61 -0.18 23.83
CA LYS A 152 -9.07 -1.33 24.64
C LYS A 152 -7.91 -2.10 25.29
N GLY A 153 -6.76 -1.42 25.46
CA GLY A 153 -5.57 -2.00 26.09
C GLY A 153 -4.92 -3.08 25.22
N ILE A 154 -3.95 -3.77 25.79
CA ILE A 154 -3.19 -4.82 25.09
C ILE A 154 -4.08 -5.98 24.64
N ASP A 155 -5.05 -6.37 25.46
CA ASP A 155 -5.97 -7.46 25.09
C ASP A 155 -6.82 -7.09 23.88
N GLY A 156 -7.28 -5.81 23.80
CA GLY A 156 -7.99 -5.30 22.64
C GLY A 156 -7.10 -5.19 21.40
N LEU A 157 -5.86 -4.74 21.56
CA LEU A 157 -4.87 -4.72 20.48
C LEU A 157 -4.62 -6.14 19.94
N ASN A 158 -4.29 -7.10 20.81
CA ASN A 158 -4.02 -8.47 20.39
C ASN A 158 -5.22 -9.09 19.69
N ARG A 159 -6.44 -8.90 20.24
CA ARG A 159 -7.65 -9.41 19.60
C ARG A 159 -7.91 -8.77 18.24
N THR A 160 -7.60 -7.49 18.08
CA THR A 160 -7.71 -6.82 16.76
C THR A 160 -6.86 -7.55 15.73
N LEU A 161 -5.62 -7.89 16.07
CA LEU A 161 -4.73 -8.63 15.17
C LEU A 161 -5.26 -10.05 14.89
N ASP A 162 -5.80 -10.74 15.90
CA ASP A 162 -6.41 -12.07 15.72
C ASP A 162 -7.58 -12.03 14.73
N VAL A 163 -8.45 -11.00 14.82
CA VAL A 163 -9.57 -10.81 13.88
C VAL A 163 -9.08 -10.50 12.47
N LEU A 164 -8.02 -9.69 12.32
CA LEU A 164 -7.44 -9.42 11.01
C LEU A 164 -6.84 -10.67 10.38
N ASP A 165 -6.13 -11.50 11.17
CA ASP A 165 -5.60 -12.78 10.72
C ASP A 165 -6.73 -13.73 10.28
N GLU A 166 -7.83 -13.82 11.05
CA GLU A 166 -9.01 -14.62 10.70
C GLU A 166 -9.70 -14.12 9.41
N ALA A 167 -9.70 -12.79 9.18
CA ALA A 167 -10.22 -12.19 7.96
C ALA A 167 -9.26 -12.34 6.76
N GLY A 168 -8.03 -12.81 6.97
CA GLY A 168 -7.00 -12.88 5.95
C GLY A 168 -6.49 -11.51 5.51
N LEU A 169 -6.45 -10.55 6.45
CA LEU A 169 -5.93 -9.20 6.25
C LEU A 169 -4.56 -9.05 6.93
N PRO A 170 -3.47 -9.06 6.18
CA PRO A 170 -2.15 -8.67 6.67
C PRO A 170 -2.18 -7.31 7.36
N HIS A 171 -1.31 -7.15 8.36
CA HIS A 171 -1.25 -5.92 9.13
C HIS A 171 0.21 -5.54 9.46
N VAL A 172 0.44 -4.26 9.75
CA VAL A 172 1.77 -3.71 10.08
C VAL A 172 1.67 -2.64 11.15
N GLY A 173 2.65 -2.62 12.06
CA GLY A 173 2.85 -1.54 13.04
C GLY A 173 2.44 -1.86 14.47
N THR A 174 1.64 -2.92 14.74
CA THR A 174 1.37 -3.43 16.10
C THR A 174 1.64 -4.92 16.19
N TYR A 175 2.01 -5.40 17.39
CA TYR A 175 2.56 -6.76 17.59
C TYR A 175 2.09 -7.35 18.91
N ARG A 176 1.83 -8.67 18.93
CA ARG A 176 1.40 -9.43 20.11
C ARG A 176 2.55 -9.78 21.04
N SER A 177 3.76 -9.93 20.48
CA SER A 177 4.96 -10.35 21.19
C SER A 177 6.23 -9.67 20.67
N GLN A 178 7.28 -9.71 21.49
CA GLN A 178 8.62 -9.25 21.08
C GLN A 178 9.14 -10.07 19.89
N GLU A 179 8.85 -11.37 19.85
CA GLU A 179 9.25 -12.26 18.76
C GLU A 179 8.61 -11.81 17.43
N GLU A 180 7.29 -11.51 17.45
CA GLU A 180 6.57 -10.99 16.27
C GLU A 180 7.14 -9.63 15.81
N ARG A 181 7.50 -8.73 16.75
CA ARG A 181 8.15 -7.46 16.43
C ARG A 181 9.57 -7.63 15.87
N ASP A 182 10.31 -8.62 16.39
CA ASP A 182 11.68 -8.90 15.96
C ASP A 182 11.75 -9.69 14.66
N ASP A 183 10.68 -10.42 14.33
CA ASP A 183 10.57 -11.07 13.03
C ASP A 183 10.56 -10.00 11.95
N ASN A 184 11.59 -10.03 11.13
CA ASN A 184 11.83 -9.04 10.08
C ASN A 184 11.74 -7.56 10.58
N ARG A 185 11.95 -7.31 11.86
CA ARG A 185 11.75 -6.02 12.54
C ARG A 185 10.34 -5.42 12.34
N GLY A 186 9.31 -6.28 12.22
CA GLY A 186 7.94 -5.89 11.95
C GLY A 186 7.71 -5.28 10.57
N ILE A 187 8.61 -5.52 9.63
CA ILE A 187 8.48 -5.09 8.24
C ILE A 187 7.63 -6.12 7.48
N TYR A 188 6.59 -5.65 6.83
CA TYR A 188 5.78 -6.47 5.94
C TYR A 188 6.26 -6.31 4.50
N VAL A 189 6.59 -7.41 3.82
CA VAL A 189 7.01 -7.40 2.40
C VAL A 189 5.85 -7.90 1.55
N ALA A 190 5.45 -7.09 0.58
CA ALA A 190 4.40 -7.41 -0.39
C ALA A 190 4.96 -7.54 -1.81
N ASP A 191 4.29 -8.35 -2.61
CA ASP A 191 4.37 -8.32 -4.06
C ASP A 191 3.22 -7.44 -4.59
N VAL A 192 3.58 -6.28 -5.13
CA VAL A 192 2.65 -5.32 -5.74
C VAL A 192 2.73 -5.50 -7.25
N GLY A 193 2.00 -6.48 -7.80
CA GLY A 193 1.95 -6.75 -9.24
C GLY A 193 3.31 -7.04 -9.88
N GLY A 194 4.23 -7.70 -9.18
CA GLY A 194 5.59 -8.02 -9.63
C GLY A 194 6.67 -7.04 -9.15
N ILE A 195 6.29 -6.05 -8.33
CA ILE A 195 7.20 -5.09 -7.67
C ILE A 195 7.20 -5.39 -6.17
N SER A 196 8.36 -5.69 -5.59
CA SER A 196 8.48 -5.96 -4.16
C SER A 196 8.56 -4.68 -3.35
N VAL A 197 7.68 -4.54 -2.34
CA VAL A 197 7.60 -3.35 -1.49
C VAL A 197 7.72 -3.75 -0.02
N ALA A 198 8.66 -3.14 0.71
CA ALA A 198 8.78 -3.28 2.16
C ALA A 198 7.95 -2.19 2.85
N PHE A 199 6.95 -2.59 3.65
CA PHE A 199 6.09 -1.68 4.40
C PHE A 199 6.50 -1.61 5.87
N LEU A 200 6.70 -0.39 6.37
CA LEU A 200 6.85 -0.06 7.78
C LEU A 200 5.71 0.86 8.20
N ALA A 201 5.39 0.90 9.50
CA ALA A 201 4.37 1.80 10.00
C ALA A 201 4.75 2.37 11.37
N TYR A 202 4.41 3.64 11.60
CA TYR A 202 4.69 4.35 12.86
C TYR A 202 3.55 5.30 13.25
N THR A 203 3.32 5.44 14.56
CA THR A 203 2.43 6.47 15.11
C THR A 203 3.19 7.47 15.98
N TYR A 204 2.69 8.69 16.05
CA TYR A 204 3.24 9.74 16.92
C TYR A 204 3.03 9.47 18.42
N GLY A 205 1.99 8.70 18.76
CA GLY A 205 1.59 8.46 20.15
C GLY A 205 0.29 7.67 20.27
N LEU A 206 -0.22 7.52 21.49
CA LEU A 206 -1.32 6.65 21.87
C LEU A 206 -2.38 7.39 22.71
N ASN A 207 -2.77 8.62 22.35
CA ASN A 207 -3.78 9.43 23.08
C ASN A 207 -3.54 9.49 24.60
N GLY A 208 -2.26 9.58 25.01
CA GLY A 208 -1.86 9.61 26.42
C GLY A 208 -1.85 8.24 27.11
N HIS A 209 -2.23 7.16 26.42
CA HIS A 209 -2.02 5.81 26.94
C HIS A 209 -0.53 5.46 26.93
N ARG A 210 -0.13 4.62 27.87
CA ARG A 210 1.23 4.08 27.94
C ARG A 210 1.21 2.60 27.62
N LEU A 211 2.19 2.16 26.85
CA LEU A 211 2.48 0.73 26.74
C LEU A 211 2.93 0.19 28.10
N PRO A 212 2.56 -1.03 28.48
CA PRO A 212 3.13 -1.70 29.63
C PRO A 212 4.66 -1.76 29.52
N GLU A 213 5.37 -1.61 30.64
CA GLU A 213 6.84 -1.60 30.66
C GLU A 213 7.46 -2.90 30.11
N ASP A 214 6.75 -4.03 30.26
CA ASP A 214 7.14 -5.34 29.74
C ASP A 214 6.70 -5.58 28.27
N LYS A 215 6.00 -4.62 27.63
CA LYS A 215 5.48 -4.71 26.25
C LYS A 215 5.78 -3.48 25.40
N PRO A 216 7.02 -2.96 25.38
CA PRO A 216 7.39 -1.78 24.59
C PRO A 216 7.29 -2.04 23.08
N TYR A 217 7.29 -3.30 22.70
CA TYR A 217 7.19 -3.79 21.32
C TYR A 217 5.79 -3.65 20.71
N ALA A 218 4.73 -3.51 21.54
CA ALA A 218 3.35 -3.74 21.09
C ALA A 218 2.86 -2.77 20.02
N ALA A 219 3.50 -1.61 19.88
CA ALA A 219 3.21 -0.65 18.80
C ALA A 219 4.49 0.07 18.35
N SER A 220 4.63 0.30 17.05
CA SER A 220 5.70 1.12 16.49
C SER A 220 5.41 2.60 16.70
N ILE A 221 6.09 3.22 17.65
CA ILE A 221 5.92 4.62 18.04
C ILE A 221 7.22 5.36 17.72
N PHE A 222 7.13 6.45 16.94
CA PHE A 222 8.31 7.19 16.54
C PHE A 222 8.70 8.37 17.47
N ASN A 223 7.96 8.61 18.58
CA ASN A 223 8.36 9.61 19.58
C ASN A 223 8.73 8.96 20.90
N THR A 224 9.89 9.31 21.46
CA THR A 224 10.32 8.86 22.79
C THR A 224 9.45 9.43 23.91
N ASP A 225 8.83 10.58 23.68
CA ASP A 225 7.94 11.31 24.58
C ASP A 225 6.45 11.16 24.23
N TYR A 226 6.07 10.03 23.62
CA TYR A 226 4.77 9.74 22.99
C TYR A 226 3.54 9.90 23.89
N TYR A 227 3.70 9.87 25.22
CA TYR A 227 2.61 10.04 26.19
C TYR A 227 2.64 11.40 26.90
N THR A 228 3.51 12.33 26.48
CA THR A 228 3.67 13.65 27.06
C THR A 228 3.61 14.75 26.00
N SER A 229 4.75 15.15 25.46
CA SER A 229 4.87 16.30 24.55
C SER A 229 4.76 15.93 23.08
N VAL A 230 4.93 14.65 22.73
CA VAL A 230 4.90 14.09 21.36
C VAL A 230 5.72 14.90 20.35
N SER A 231 6.90 15.31 20.77
CA SER A 231 7.75 16.26 20.03
C SER A 231 9.18 15.80 19.79
N ASN A 232 9.56 14.63 20.34
CA ASN A 232 10.92 14.11 20.30
C ASN A 232 11.02 12.80 19.51
N PRO A 233 11.26 12.86 18.17
CA PRO A 233 11.36 11.66 17.36
C PRO A 233 12.50 10.74 17.79
N ASP A 234 12.23 9.45 17.79
CA ASP A 234 13.20 8.37 18.00
C ASP A 234 13.90 8.03 16.68
N TYR A 235 14.84 8.88 16.31
CA TYR A 235 15.60 8.69 15.08
C TYR A 235 16.44 7.42 15.10
N GLU A 236 16.93 6.97 16.28
CA GLU A 236 17.72 5.74 16.41
C GLU A 236 16.86 4.50 16.08
N LEU A 237 15.62 4.46 16.57
CA LEU A 237 14.68 3.38 16.24
C LEU A 237 14.38 3.35 14.74
N MET A 238 13.98 4.49 14.18
CA MET A 238 13.64 4.59 12.76
C MET A 238 14.83 4.26 11.85
N GLU A 239 16.04 4.74 12.18
CA GLU A 239 17.27 4.43 11.43
C GLU A 239 17.55 2.91 11.40
N ALA A 240 17.44 2.25 12.57
CA ALA A 240 17.66 0.82 12.69
C ALA A 240 16.62 0.00 11.89
N ASP A 241 15.35 0.39 11.92
CA ASP A 241 14.28 -0.25 11.17
C ASP A 241 14.46 -0.01 9.64
N MET A 242 14.78 1.21 9.23
CA MET A 242 15.06 1.54 7.84
C MET A 242 16.30 0.83 7.30
N ALA A 243 17.35 0.66 8.14
CA ALA A 243 18.52 -0.14 7.77
C ALA A 243 18.16 -1.61 7.54
N ALA A 244 17.26 -2.17 8.34
CA ALA A 244 16.76 -3.53 8.14
C ALA A 244 15.90 -3.63 6.85
N ALA A 245 15.05 -2.63 6.57
CA ALA A 245 14.27 -2.60 5.34
C ALA A 245 15.17 -2.58 4.09
N ARG A 246 16.21 -1.74 4.07
CA ARG A 246 17.19 -1.72 2.99
C ARG A 246 17.93 -3.06 2.81
N ALA A 247 18.11 -3.80 3.90
CA ALA A 247 18.80 -5.10 3.86
C ALA A 247 17.92 -6.23 3.27
N LEU A 248 16.61 -6.01 3.10
CA LEU A 248 15.69 -6.96 2.45
C LEU A 248 15.82 -6.94 0.93
N ASP A 249 16.49 -5.91 0.37
CA ASP A 249 16.73 -5.76 -1.08
C ASP A 249 15.41 -5.80 -1.89
N THR A 250 14.36 -5.17 -1.34
CA THR A 250 13.09 -4.96 -2.04
C THR A 250 13.20 -3.81 -3.05
N ASP A 251 12.33 -3.79 -4.04
CA ASP A 251 12.34 -2.75 -5.08
C ASP A 251 12.06 -1.36 -4.50
N LEU A 252 11.13 -1.26 -3.54
CA LEU A 252 10.75 0.00 -2.88
C LEU A 252 10.54 -0.18 -1.37
N ILE A 253 10.68 0.93 -0.63
CA ILE A 253 10.36 1.01 0.80
C ILE A 253 9.25 2.04 1.00
N ALA A 254 8.11 1.61 1.56
CA ALA A 254 6.97 2.43 1.93
C ALA A 254 6.84 2.55 3.45
N VAL A 255 6.69 3.78 3.96
CA VAL A 255 6.52 4.04 5.39
C VAL A 255 5.16 4.69 5.62
N ILE A 256 4.27 4.01 6.35
CA ILE A 256 2.97 4.54 6.75
C ILE A 256 3.14 5.30 8.06
N THR A 257 2.67 6.54 8.09
CA THR A 257 2.85 7.43 9.25
C THR A 257 1.53 7.97 9.75
N HIS A 258 1.30 7.87 11.06
CA HIS A 258 0.14 8.47 11.73
C HIS A 258 0.64 9.62 12.59
N TRP A 259 0.46 10.88 12.12
CA TRP A 259 1.17 12.05 12.61
C TRP A 259 0.45 13.38 12.39
N GLY A 260 1.03 14.46 12.87
CA GLY A 260 0.54 15.83 12.61
C GLY A 260 -0.47 16.31 13.65
N TRP A 261 -1.28 17.29 13.27
CA TRP A 261 -2.33 17.85 14.11
C TRP A 261 -3.70 17.67 13.49
N GLU A 262 -4.64 17.18 14.28
CA GLU A 262 -6.01 17.01 13.83
C GLU A 262 -6.60 18.28 13.21
N TYR A 263 -7.26 18.13 12.08
CA TYR A 263 -8.02 19.16 11.36
C TYR A 263 -7.21 20.30 10.77
N HIS A 264 -5.90 20.15 10.66
CA HIS A 264 -5.03 21.08 9.96
C HIS A 264 -4.82 20.61 8.52
N THR A 265 -5.19 21.45 7.54
CA THR A 265 -5.09 21.15 6.10
C THR A 265 -3.69 21.32 5.52
N LYS A 266 -2.72 21.70 6.35
CA LYS A 266 -1.30 21.81 5.99
C LYS A 266 -0.46 21.06 7.00
N GLN A 267 0.58 20.41 6.50
CA GLN A 267 1.58 19.75 7.34
C GLN A 267 2.28 20.74 8.26
N ASN A 268 2.81 20.25 9.35
CA ASN A 268 3.62 21.03 10.28
C ASN A 268 5.11 20.66 10.14
N GLY A 269 5.98 21.52 10.72
CA GLY A 269 7.43 21.31 10.63
C GLY A 269 7.96 20.04 11.31
N HIS A 270 7.15 19.36 12.15
CA HIS A 270 7.51 18.05 12.72
C HIS A 270 7.30 16.95 11.67
N GLN A 271 6.17 16.97 10.96
CA GLN A 271 5.91 16.06 9.83
C GLN A 271 6.99 16.21 8.75
N GLU A 272 7.34 17.44 8.36
CA GLU A 272 8.39 17.73 7.37
C GLU A 272 9.75 17.14 7.77
N LYS A 273 10.16 17.30 9.04
CA LYS A 273 11.44 16.77 9.54
C LYS A 273 11.48 15.25 9.57
N VAL A 274 10.39 14.61 9.99
CA VAL A 274 10.32 13.14 10.01
C VAL A 274 10.27 12.60 8.59
N ALA A 275 9.51 13.23 7.68
CA ALA A 275 9.48 12.86 6.26
C ALA A 275 10.87 12.95 5.63
N GLN A 276 11.55 14.09 5.82
CA GLN A 276 12.92 14.28 5.32
C GLN A 276 13.86 13.19 5.84
N PHE A 277 13.82 12.90 7.15
CA PHE A 277 14.63 11.85 7.74
C PHE A 277 14.34 10.46 7.14
N LEU A 278 13.07 10.09 6.98
CA LEU A 278 12.71 8.80 6.39
C LEU A 278 13.21 8.67 4.94
N VAL A 279 13.08 9.74 4.14
CA VAL A 279 13.64 9.78 2.77
C VAL A 279 15.16 9.70 2.79
N GLU A 280 15.86 10.39 3.70
CA GLU A 280 17.32 10.27 3.91
C GLU A 280 17.71 8.82 4.25
N GLN A 281 16.88 8.12 5.02
CA GLN A 281 17.10 6.72 5.40
C GLN A 281 16.65 5.70 4.33
N GLY A 282 16.12 6.14 3.20
CA GLY A 282 15.82 5.26 2.07
C GLY A 282 14.34 4.99 1.82
N ALA A 283 13.40 5.70 2.44
CA ALA A 283 11.99 5.61 2.09
C ALA A 283 11.76 6.18 0.69
N ASP A 284 11.07 5.44 -0.15
CA ASP A 284 10.60 5.85 -1.48
C ASP A 284 9.21 6.50 -1.39
N LEU A 285 8.38 5.95 -0.50
CA LEU A 285 7.00 6.39 -0.28
C LEU A 285 6.77 6.64 1.22
N VAL A 286 6.23 7.81 1.58
CA VAL A 286 5.76 8.13 2.94
C VAL A 286 4.28 8.47 2.87
N LEU A 287 3.45 7.65 3.54
CA LEU A 287 2.01 7.64 3.42
C LEU A 287 1.36 8.08 4.74
N GLY A 288 0.91 9.33 4.82
CA GLY A 288 0.46 9.97 6.06
C GLY A 288 -1.04 9.86 6.34
N GLY A 289 -1.38 9.75 7.64
CA GLY A 289 -2.73 9.80 8.21
C GLY A 289 -2.76 10.56 9.54
N HIS A 290 -3.89 10.58 10.26
CA HIS A 290 -4.17 11.26 11.53
C HIS A 290 -4.83 12.65 11.44
N PRO A 291 -4.45 13.61 10.57
CA PRO A 291 -5.12 14.92 10.56
C PRO A 291 -6.63 14.87 10.30
N HIS A 292 -7.17 13.73 9.84
CA HIS A 292 -8.58 13.52 9.49
C HIS A 292 -9.09 14.43 8.36
N VAL A 293 -8.18 15.13 7.72
CA VAL A 293 -8.42 15.99 6.55
C VAL A 293 -7.27 15.79 5.57
N LEU A 294 -7.51 16.05 4.30
CA LEU A 294 -6.45 16.01 3.30
C LEU A 294 -5.35 17.02 3.61
N GLN A 295 -4.10 16.60 3.46
CA GLN A 295 -2.92 17.46 3.41
C GLN A 295 -2.17 17.23 2.09
N PRO A 296 -1.36 18.18 1.63
CA PRO A 296 -0.65 18.07 0.36
C PRO A 296 0.24 16.83 0.26
N TYR A 297 0.57 16.46 -0.95
CA TYR A 297 1.73 15.62 -1.22
C TYR A 297 2.86 16.44 -1.84
N ASP A 298 4.09 15.93 -1.73
CA ASP A 298 5.30 16.57 -2.26
C ASP A 298 6.35 15.51 -2.59
N THR A 299 7.30 15.88 -3.44
CA THR A 299 8.55 15.12 -3.62
C THR A 299 9.63 15.73 -2.75
N VAL A 300 10.07 15.00 -1.75
CA VAL A 300 11.14 15.42 -0.84
C VAL A 300 12.48 14.99 -1.43
N THR A 301 13.32 15.98 -1.77
CA THR A 301 14.68 15.73 -2.27
C THR A 301 15.67 15.89 -1.13
N VAL A 302 16.50 14.88 -0.92
CA VAL A 302 17.61 14.90 0.05
C VAL A 302 18.95 14.73 -0.67
N THR A 303 20.00 15.29 -0.09
CA THR A 303 21.37 15.19 -0.66
C THR A 303 22.27 14.49 0.35
N GLY A 304 22.79 13.33 -0.04
CA GLY A 304 23.73 12.57 0.76
C GLY A 304 25.08 13.30 0.94
N GLU A 305 25.89 12.85 1.89
CA GLU A 305 27.22 13.41 2.16
C GLU A 305 28.16 13.31 0.94
N ASP A 306 27.95 12.33 0.07
CA ASP A 306 28.69 12.13 -1.18
C ASP A 306 28.18 13.00 -2.35
N GLY A 307 27.12 13.81 -2.12
CA GLY A 307 26.49 14.68 -3.11
C GLY A 307 25.45 13.98 -3.99
N THR A 308 25.16 12.70 -3.76
CA THR A 308 24.04 11.99 -4.42
C THR A 308 22.71 12.58 -3.98
N GLN A 309 21.81 12.79 -4.94
CA GLN A 309 20.43 13.20 -4.64
C GLN A 309 19.53 11.96 -4.64
N ARG A 310 18.63 11.93 -3.65
CA ARG A 310 17.54 10.97 -3.54
C ARG A 310 16.23 11.72 -3.43
N GLU A 311 15.22 11.21 -4.07
CA GLU A 311 13.85 11.71 -3.99
C GLU A 311 12.94 10.66 -3.37
N GLY A 312 11.97 11.10 -2.57
CA GLY A 312 10.91 10.27 -2.02
C GLY A 312 9.57 11.00 -2.10
N PHE A 313 8.53 10.28 -2.46
CA PHE A 313 7.16 10.79 -2.45
C PHE A 313 6.63 10.83 -1.02
N VAL A 314 5.98 11.92 -0.64
CA VAL A 314 5.35 12.09 0.67
C VAL A 314 3.95 12.63 0.49
N ILE A 315 2.92 11.91 0.92
CA ILE A 315 1.61 12.50 1.19
C ILE A 315 1.44 12.68 2.70
N TYR A 316 1.18 13.91 3.13
CA TYR A 316 1.15 14.23 4.55
C TYR A 316 -0.14 13.76 5.25
N SER A 317 -1.27 13.70 4.55
CA SER A 317 -2.50 13.08 5.05
C SER A 317 -3.50 12.79 3.95
N LEU A 318 -4.06 11.57 3.98
CA LEU A 318 -5.15 11.11 3.12
C LEU A 318 -6.55 11.45 3.67
N GLY A 319 -6.64 11.98 4.89
CA GLY A 319 -7.92 12.25 5.56
C GLY A 319 -8.65 10.98 6.01
N ASN A 320 -9.92 11.12 6.34
CA ASN A 320 -10.76 9.99 6.75
C ASN A 320 -11.27 9.21 5.54
N PHE A 321 -10.95 7.92 5.42
CA PHE A 321 -11.57 7.08 4.41
C PHE A 321 -13.05 6.82 4.73
N ILE A 322 -13.35 6.27 5.92
CA ILE A 322 -14.71 6.23 6.46
C ILE A 322 -14.74 6.79 7.88
N SER A 323 -15.73 7.62 8.17
CA SER A 323 -15.85 8.28 9.47
C SER A 323 -17.27 8.81 9.67
N ASN A 324 -17.63 9.16 10.90
CA ASN A 324 -18.81 9.93 11.18
C ASN A 324 -18.49 11.20 12.00
N GLN A 325 -17.34 11.80 11.77
CA GLN A 325 -17.04 13.11 12.33
C GLN A 325 -18.03 14.16 11.78
N ASN A 326 -18.54 15.01 12.66
CA ASN A 326 -19.48 16.09 12.32
C ASN A 326 -19.14 17.32 13.13
N PHE A 327 -19.09 18.47 12.48
CA PHE A 327 -18.75 19.75 13.08
C PHE A 327 -19.76 20.83 12.74
N ASP A 328 -19.99 21.78 13.67
CA ASP A 328 -20.79 22.97 13.42
C ASP A 328 -20.07 23.93 12.46
N ASP A 329 -18.75 23.95 12.46
CA ASP A 329 -17.93 24.61 11.44
C ASP A 329 -18.04 23.89 10.12
N ARG A 330 -18.62 24.56 9.12
CA ARG A 330 -18.92 23.95 7.82
C ARG A 330 -17.68 23.58 7.01
N SER A 331 -16.59 24.34 7.13
CA SER A 331 -15.35 24.07 6.42
C SER A 331 -14.66 22.85 7.00
N LYS A 332 -14.63 22.75 8.32
CA LYS A 332 -14.12 21.58 9.03
C LYS A 332 -14.97 20.33 8.77
N ASP A 333 -16.30 20.47 8.80
CA ASP A 333 -17.25 19.38 8.51
C ASP A 333 -17.09 18.87 7.08
N LEU A 334 -16.92 19.75 6.09
CA LEU A 334 -16.62 19.39 4.71
C LEU A 334 -15.29 18.66 4.62
N ALA A 335 -14.23 19.22 5.20
CA ALA A 335 -12.88 18.69 5.09
C ALA A 335 -12.74 17.28 5.69
N THR A 336 -13.41 17.02 6.84
CA THR A 336 -13.35 15.69 7.50
C THR A 336 -14.19 14.61 6.82
N LYS A 337 -15.06 14.99 5.86
CA LYS A 337 -15.86 14.08 5.03
C LYS A 337 -15.27 13.90 3.62
N THR A 338 -14.28 14.70 3.27
CA THR A 338 -13.61 14.65 1.97
C THR A 338 -12.34 13.83 2.08
N THR A 339 -12.19 12.87 1.19
CA THR A 339 -11.02 12.00 1.11
C THR A 339 -10.72 11.61 -0.33
N VAL A 340 -9.67 10.86 -0.53
CA VAL A 340 -9.32 10.29 -1.83
C VAL A 340 -8.88 8.84 -1.67
N ILE A 341 -9.02 8.05 -2.72
CA ILE A 341 -8.17 6.89 -2.95
C ILE A 341 -7.03 7.38 -3.84
N LEU A 342 -5.82 7.36 -3.30
CA LEU A 342 -4.59 7.69 -4.00
C LEU A 342 -4.15 6.48 -4.81
N ASP A 343 -3.77 6.68 -6.05
CA ASP A 343 -3.26 5.66 -6.96
C ASP A 343 -1.83 6.03 -7.36
N LEU A 344 -0.89 5.20 -6.96
CA LEU A 344 0.53 5.33 -7.22
C LEU A 344 0.92 4.31 -8.29
N GLU A 345 1.23 4.80 -9.50
CA GLU A 345 1.76 3.95 -10.56
C GLU A 345 3.25 3.70 -10.35
N LEU A 346 3.60 2.44 -10.18
CA LEU A 346 4.96 1.97 -9.98
C LEU A 346 5.43 1.29 -11.26
N THR A 347 6.60 1.66 -11.75
CA THR A 347 7.18 1.04 -12.94
C THR A 347 8.55 0.46 -12.64
N LYS A 348 8.74 -0.82 -12.99
CA LYS A 348 10.04 -1.50 -12.96
C LYS A 348 10.50 -1.76 -14.37
N ASP A 349 11.64 -1.16 -14.76
CA ASP A 349 12.22 -1.32 -16.08
C ASP A 349 12.87 -2.73 -16.25
N PRO A 350 13.23 -3.13 -17.50
CA PRO A 350 13.87 -4.40 -17.74
C PRO A 350 15.24 -4.56 -17.06
N GLU A 351 15.88 -3.47 -16.71
CA GLU A 351 17.16 -3.44 -15.98
C GLU A 351 16.97 -3.63 -14.48
N GLY A 352 15.70 -3.61 -13.99
CA GLY A 352 15.34 -3.81 -12.59
C GLY A 352 15.27 -2.50 -11.77
N ASN A 353 15.38 -1.33 -12.40
CA ASN A 353 15.18 -0.06 -11.70
C ASN A 353 13.68 0.20 -11.51
N THR A 354 13.28 0.53 -10.29
CA THR A 354 11.89 0.80 -9.96
C THR A 354 11.69 2.26 -9.55
N ALA A 355 10.60 2.87 -10.02
CA ALA A 355 10.24 4.26 -9.73
C ALA A 355 8.73 4.43 -9.60
N LEU A 356 8.31 5.45 -8.85
CA LEU A 356 6.98 6.03 -8.93
C LEU A 356 6.91 6.87 -10.21
N THR A 357 6.05 6.49 -11.15
CA THR A 357 5.97 7.11 -12.48
C THR A 357 4.77 8.03 -12.64
N ASP A 358 3.68 7.79 -11.91
CA ASP A 358 2.52 8.67 -11.91
C ASP A 358 1.83 8.68 -10.54
N VAL A 359 1.17 9.80 -10.23
CA VAL A 359 0.40 9.99 -9.00
C VAL A 359 -0.99 10.51 -9.37
N ARG A 360 -2.00 9.67 -9.17
CA ARG A 360 -3.39 10.00 -9.43
C ARG A 360 -4.23 9.81 -8.17
N TYR A 361 -5.40 10.42 -8.16
CA TYR A 361 -6.37 10.19 -7.08
C TYR A 361 -7.80 10.21 -7.60
N THR A 362 -8.68 9.52 -6.88
CA THR A 362 -10.12 9.58 -7.09
C THR A 362 -10.76 10.23 -5.86
N PRO A 363 -11.48 11.35 -6.00
CA PRO A 363 -12.17 12.01 -4.89
C PRO A 363 -13.34 11.20 -4.36
N TYR A 364 -13.42 11.10 -3.02
CA TYR A 364 -14.54 10.48 -2.30
C TYR A 364 -15.10 11.44 -1.25
N TYR A 365 -16.39 11.25 -0.93
CA TYR A 365 -17.07 12.03 0.10
C TYR A 365 -18.00 11.18 0.94
N MET A 366 -17.94 11.34 2.27
CA MET A 366 -18.81 10.63 3.21
C MET A 366 -20.17 11.33 3.32
N VAL A 367 -21.19 10.80 2.63
CA VAL A 367 -22.56 11.33 2.63
C VAL A 367 -23.30 10.89 3.90
N HIS A 368 -23.93 11.86 4.58
CA HIS A 368 -24.75 11.62 5.77
C HIS A 368 -26.23 11.93 5.50
N ARG A 369 -27.11 10.93 5.61
CA ARG A 369 -28.55 10.98 5.33
C ARG A 369 -29.36 10.62 6.60
N ASN A 370 -29.27 11.44 7.65
CA ASN A 370 -29.83 11.14 8.98
C ASN A 370 -31.37 10.91 8.99
N ASN A 371 -32.08 11.29 7.94
CA ASN A 371 -33.54 11.11 7.78
C ASN A 371 -33.90 9.77 7.09
N LYS A 372 -32.93 8.92 6.76
CA LYS A 372 -33.13 7.62 6.12
C LYS A 372 -33.16 6.48 7.14
N PRO A 373 -33.71 5.31 6.78
CA PRO A 373 -33.58 4.08 7.58
C PRO A 373 -32.11 3.69 7.83
N ALA A 374 -31.87 2.84 8.82
CA ALA A 374 -30.57 2.21 8.99
C ALA A 374 -30.21 1.39 7.75
N GLY A 375 -28.94 1.34 7.40
CA GLY A 375 -28.42 0.76 6.15
C GLY A 375 -28.48 1.70 4.94
N GLU A 376 -29.02 2.94 5.12
CA GLU A 376 -29.11 3.94 4.06
C GLU A 376 -28.59 5.33 4.47
N ARG A 377 -27.98 5.45 5.64
CA ARG A 377 -27.64 6.78 6.21
C ARG A 377 -26.23 7.23 5.89
N ARG A 378 -25.34 6.29 5.66
CA ARG A 378 -23.91 6.55 5.50
C ARG A 378 -23.41 5.88 4.24
N HIS A 379 -22.85 6.68 3.34
CA HIS A 379 -22.28 6.18 2.08
C HIS A 379 -20.99 6.93 1.79
N LEU A 380 -19.93 6.19 1.51
CA LEU A 380 -18.72 6.74 0.89
C LEU A 380 -18.94 6.73 -0.61
N VAL A 381 -19.08 7.89 -1.23
CA VAL A 381 -19.42 8.00 -2.65
C VAL A 381 -18.21 8.51 -3.46
N ASN A 382 -18.03 7.97 -4.65
CA ASN A 382 -17.17 8.54 -5.66
C ASN A 382 -17.79 9.86 -6.12
N VAL A 383 -17.08 10.97 -5.93
CA VAL A 383 -17.60 12.33 -6.17
C VAL A 383 -18.04 12.50 -7.62
N HIS A 384 -17.22 12.09 -8.59
CA HIS A 384 -17.53 12.23 -10.01
C HIS A 384 -18.72 11.37 -10.42
N GLN A 385 -18.74 10.11 -10.06
CA GLN A 385 -19.82 9.18 -10.39
C GLN A 385 -21.16 9.61 -9.77
N ALA A 386 -21.16 10.02 -8.49
CA ALA A 386 -22.35 10.46 -7.82
C ALA A 386 -22.91 11.76 -8.42
N MET A 387 -22.05 12.72 -8.78
CA MET A 387 -22.45 13.94 -9.48
C MET A 387 -23.02 13.66 -10.86
N ALA A 388 -22.35 12.84 -11.67
CA ALA A 388 -22.82 12.45 -13.01
C ALA A 388 -24.18 11.73 -12.95
N ASN A 389 -24.38 10.81 -12.01
CA ASN A 389 -25.66 10.10 -11.80
C ASN A 389 -26.79 11.11 -11.44
N TYR A 390 -26.50 12.07 -10.56
CA TYR A 390 -27.46 13.08 -10.16
C TYR A 390 -27.86 13.97 -11.36
N GLU A 391 -26.90 14.44 -12.15
CA GLU A 391 -27.15 15.28 -13.34
C GLU A 391 -27.95 14.55 -14.42
N ALA A 392 -27.69 13.25 -14.61
CA ALA A 392 -28.42 12.39 -15.52
C ALA A 392 -29.82 12.04 -15.04
N GLY A 393 -30.19 12.39 -13.79
CA GLY A 393 -31.44 11.97 -13.16
C GLY A 393 -31.54 10.47 -12.92
N ALA A 394 -30.39 9.78 -12.82
CA ALA A 394 -30.30 8.39 -12.46
C ALA A 394 -30.55 8.17 -10.95
N GLU A 395 -30.78 6.92 -10.55
CA GLU A 395 -30.88 6.57 -9.13
C GLU A 395 -29.53 6.86 -8.44
N THR A 396 -29.58 7.61 -7.34
CA THR A 396 -28.40 8.00 -6.58
C THR A 396 -28.73 8.22 -5.11
N VAL A 397 -27.74 8.04 -4.25
CA VAL A 397 -27.87 8.30 -2.80
C VAL A 397 -27.78 9.79 -2.46
N ILE A 398 -27.43 10.67 -3.40
CA ILE A 398 -27.28 12.10 -3.15
C ILE A 398 -28.55 12.88 -3.52
N ASP A 399 -28.77 13.97 -2.79
CA ASP A 399 -29.79 14.99 -3.09
C ASP A 399 -29.12 16.30 -3.54
N LYS A 400 -29.93 17.34 -3.78
CA LYS A 400 -29.42 18.66 -4.20
C LYS A 400 -28.42 19.28 -3.21
N ASN A 401 -28.56 19.01 -1.91
CA ASN A 401 -27.65 19.55 -0.91
C ASN A 401 -26.34 18.76 -0.90
N SER A 402 -26.43 17.43 -0.95
CA SER A 402 -25.25 16.56 -1.10
C SER A 402 -24.49 16.89 -2.37
N TYR A 403 -25.18 17.08 -3.51
CA TYR A 403 -24.54 17.49 -4.77
C TYR A 403 -23.67 18.75 -4.62
N LYS A 404 -24.17 19.78 -3.90
CA LYS A 404 -23.39 20.99 -3.61
C LYS A 404 -22.17 20.72 -2.71
N GLN A 405 -22.31 19.77 -1.76
CA GLN A 405 -21.18 19.38 -0.91
C GLN A 405 -20.13 18.64 -1.73
N LEU A 406 -20.54 17.79 -2.68
CA LEU A 406 -19.62 17.09 -3.57
C LEU A 406 -18.83 18.07 -4.46
N GLN A 407 -19.48 19.12 -4.98
CA GLN A 407 -18.79 20.19 -5.72
C GLN A 407 -17.70 20.86 -4.87
N LEU A 408 -18.03 21.21 -3.61
CA LEU A 408 -17.07 21.81 -2.67
C LEU A 408 -15.96 20.81 -2.26
N ALA A 409 -16.29 19.53 -2.14
CA ALA A 409 -15.31 18.48 -1.84
C ALA A 409 -14.32 18.30 -3.01
N LEU A 410 -14.81 18.35 -4.24
CA LEU A 410 -13.96 18.31 -5.44
C LEU A 410 -13.03 19.54 -5.50
N ASP A 411 -13.59 20.75 -5.28
CA ASP A 411 -12.79 21.97 -5.21
C ASP A 411 -11.69 21.88 -4.13
N LEU A 412 -11.99 21.28 -2.97
CA LEU A 412 -11.03 21.06 -1.89
C LEU A 412 -9.93 20.08 -2.29
N CYS A 413 -10.29 18.97 -2.95
CA CYS A 413 -9.28 18.03 -3.46
C CYS A 413 -8.34 18.73 -4.45
N HIS A 414 -8.87 19.52 -5.37
CA HIS A 414 -8.07 20.27 -6.35
C HIS A 414 -7.20 21.35 -5.69
N GLU A 415 -7.69 22.02 -4.63
CA GLU A 415 -6.91 23.01 -3.88
C GLU A 415 -5.73 22.37 -3.15
N VAL A 416 -5.92 21.16 -2.57
CA VAL A 416 -4.94 20.53 -1.71
C VAL A 416 -3.96 19.65 -2.51
N LEU A 417 -4.46 18.90 -3.49
CA LEU A 417 -3.69 17.87 -4.20
C LEU A 417 -3.36 18.24 -5.67
N GLY A 418 -3.94 19.34 -6.20
CA GLY A 418 -3.82 19.69 -7.61
C GLY A 418 -4.86 18.99 -8.49
N ALA A 419 -5.41 19.72 -9.48
CA ALA A 419 -6.44 19.17 -10.36
C ALA A 419 -5.88 18.17 -11.38
N GLU A 420 -4.59 18.24 -11.68
CA GLU A 420 -3.89 17.37 -12.62
C GLU A 420 -3.80 15.90 -12.16
N GLY A 421 -3.84 15.66 -10.85
CA GLY A 421 -3.85 14.31 -10.29
C GLY A 421 -5.23 13.64 -10.27
N ASP A 422 -6.33 14.39 -10.54
CA ASP A 422 -7.68 13.84 -10.52
C ASP A 422 -7.94 12.93 -11.73
N LYS A 423 -8.30 11.67 -11.49
CA LYS A 423 -8.54 10.66 -12.53
C LYS A 423 -9.67 11.01 -13.51
N ALA A 424 -10.61 11.90 -13.15
CA ALA A 424 -11.66 12.33 -14.07
C ALA A 424 -11.20 13.41 -15.06
N SER A 425 -9.96 13.90 -14.95
CA SER A 425 -9.40 14.85 -15.91
C SER A 425 -8.92 14.21 -17.24
N GLU A 426 -9.06 12.89 -17.36
CA GLU A 426 -8.86 12.11 -18.60
C GLU A 426 -10.18 11.86 -19.32
#